data_74c1f1fca39be4e4a4cb976b53f9f6bf
#
_entry.id   74c1f1fca39be4e4a4cb976b53f9f6bf
#
_cell.length_a   1.000
_cell.length_b   1.000
_cell.length_c   1.000
_cell.angle_alpha   90.00
_cell.angle_beta   90.00
_cell.angle_gamma   90.00
#
_symmetry.space_group_name_H-M   'P 1'
#
loop_
_entity.id
_entity.type
_entity.pdbx_description
1 polymer ?
#
loop_
_entity_poly.entity_id
_entity_poly.type
_entity_poly.pdbx_seq_one_letter_code
_entity_poly.pdbx_strand_id
1 'polypeptide(L)'
;MMKFVVIGCGNIAQRCSIPALMNSGATEVVCVVDTDENKHAIVAERFGVPFETDLQHVLNTYEFESVYISTPNAIHLQIVEQVAPYRKNILCEKPLAGSMADAERMAELGIQYNIPIFEGFMYQFHAQHKVKNQLIADGAIGDVQLFQGWFGFPPIAATDFRYKKSLGGGCVLDACAYLVHSARHFYNCEPQHVYAVLSKEDGCE
;
A
#
# COMPACT_ATOMS: atom_id res chain seq x y z
N MET A 1 -1.99 -18.81 12.98
CA MET A 1 -2.06 -17.41 12.54
C MET A 1 -0.96 -17.19 11.53
N MET A 2 -1.24 -16.43 10.47
CA MET A 2 -0.24 -16.07 9.46
C MET A 2 0.73 -15.04 10.06
N LYS A 3 2.02 -15.33 10.02
CA LYS A 3 3.07 -14.46 10.59
C LYS A 3 3.49 -13.40 9.59
N PHE A 4 3.53 -12.17 10.02
CA PHE A 4 3.90 -11.00 9.22
C PHE A 4 5.16 -10.33 9.75
N VAL A 5 6.04 -9.94 8.84
CA VAL A 5 7.04 -8.89 9.05
C VAL A 5 6.51 -7.59 8.46
N VAL A 6 6.54 -6.51 9.23
CA VAL A 6 6.17 -5.17 8.77
C VAL A 6 7.43 -4.42 8.37
N ILE A 7 7.52 -3.97 7.12
CA ILE A 7 8.65 -3.23 6.57
C ILE A 7 8.23 -1.77 6.37
N GLY A 8 8.82 -0.87 7.14
CA GLY A 8 8.45 0.52 7.25
C GLY A 8 7.51 0.77 8.43
N CYS A 9 7.96 1.55 9.40
CA CYS A 9 7.22 1.95 10.59
C CYS A 9 6.82 3.43 10.54
N GLY A 10 6.20 3.82 9.41
CA GLY A 10 5.66 5.15 9.20
C GLY A 10 4.32 5.35 9.94
N ASN A 11 3.70 6.50 9.69
CA ASN A 11 2.46 6.90 10.36
C ASN A 11 1.32 5.91 10.11
N ILE A 12 1.16 5.42 8.87
CA ILE A 12 0.12 4.44 8.51
C ILE A 12 0.36 3.11 9.21
N ALA A 13 1.59 2.60 9.22
CA ALA A 13 1.93 1.37 9.91
C ALA A 13 1.56 1.46 11.40
N GLN A 14 2.00 2.53 12.07
CA GLN A 14 1.79 2.69 13.51
C GLN A 14 0.33 2.92 13.91
N ARG A 15 -0.43 3.68 13.12
CA ARG A 15 -1.81 4.05 13.47
C ARG A 15 -2.86 3.06 13.01
N CYS A 16 -2.61 2.36 11.93
CA CYS A 16 -3.61 1.54 11.27
C CYS A 16 -3.16 0.10 11.09
N SER A 17 -2.06 -0.14 10.38
CA SER A 17 -1.79 -1.47 9.83
C SER A 17 -1.24 -2.45 10.86
N ILE A 18 -0.28 -2.04 11.72
CA ILE A 18 0.20 -2.91 12.80
C ILE A 18 -0.95 -3.24 13.77
N PRO A 19 -1.74 -2.27 14.28
CA PRO A 19 -2.91 -2.58 15.11
C PRO A 19 -3.93 -3.49 14.41
N ALA A 20 -4.20 -3.28 13.11
CA ALA A 20 -5.12 -4.13 12.37
C ALA A 20 -4.63 -5.57 12.24
N LEU A 21 -3.36 -5.77 11.90
CA LEU A 21 -2.73 -7.09 11.85
C LEU A 21 -2.80 -7.79 13.21
N MET A 22 -2.44 -7.10 14.29
CA MET A 22 -2.44 -7.67 15.64
C MET A 22 -3.84 -8.01 16.14
N ASN A 23 -4.86 -7.22 15.78
CA ASN A 23 -6.24 -7.39 16.25
C ASN A 23 -7.11 -8.27 15.33
N SER A 24 -6.61 -8.70 14.19
CA SER A 24 -7.40 -9.49 13.21
C SER A 24 -7.81 -10.87 13.71
N GLY A 25 -7.11 -11.41 14.71
CA GLY A 25 -7.26 -12.81 15.18
C GLY A 25 -6.74 -13.87 14.19
N ALA A 26 -6.37 -13.46 12.97
CA ALA A 26 -5.86 -14.34 11.92
C ALA A 26 -4.36 -14.20 11.67
N THR A 27 -3.77 -13.09 12.11
CA THR A 27 -2.37 -12.74 11.85
C THR A 27 -1.60 -12.44 13.13
N GLU A 28 -0.27 -12.54 13.04
CA GLU A 28 0.69 -12.22 14.08
C GLU A 28 1.80 -11.35 13.48
N VAL A 29 2.16 -10.25 14.11
CA VAL A 29 3.31 -9.44 13.71
C VAL A 29 4.52 -9.96 14.50
N VAL A 30 5.50 -10.54 13.80
CA VAL A 30 6.68 -11.16 14.44
C VAL A 30 7.89 -10.22 14.49
N CYS A 31 7.93 -9.21 13.61
CA CYS A 31 9.00 -8.22 13.60
C CYS A 31 8.56 -6.96 12.83
N VAL A 32 9.07 -5.81 13.25
CA VAL A 32 8.99 -4.54 12.50
C VAL A 32 10.39 -4.15 12.04
N VAL A 33 10.52 -3.79 10.76
CA VAL A 33 11.79 -3.36 10.16
C VAL A 33 11.68 -1.90 9.74
N ASP A 34 12.60 -1.07 10.18
CA ASP A 34 12.71 0.33 9.71
C ASP A 34 14.16 0.81 9.86
N THR A 35 14.64 1.61 8.94
CA THR A 35 16.01 2.15 8.96
C THR A 35 16.22 3.23 10.02
N ASP A 36 15.15 3.79 10.57
CA ASP A 36 15.19 4.79 11.64
C ASP A 36 15.16 4.13 13.02
N GLU A 37 16.32 3.99 13.65
CA GLU A 37 16.48 3.38 14.97
C GLU A 37 15.66 4.07 16.08
N ASN A 38 15.32 5.35 15.90
CA ASN A 38 14.49 6.07 16.90
C ASN A 38 13.08 5.49 17.03
N LYS A 39 12.64 4.69 16.05
CA LYS A 39 11.34 4.01 16.10
C LYS A 39 11.33 2.77 16.99
N HIS A 40 12.49 2.26 17.38
CA HIS A 40 12.59 1.07 18.25
C HIS A 40 11.80 1.23 19.55
N ALA A 41 12.00 2.34 20.26
CA ALA A 41 11.28 2.60 21.52
C ALA A 41 9.76 2.61 21.33
N ILE A 42 9.28 3.25 20.26
CA ILE A 42 7.84 3.31 19.93
C ILE A 42 7.29 1.92 19.64
N VAL A 43 8.02 1.11 18.88
CA VAL A 43 7.59 -0.26 18.50
C VAL A 43 7.54 -1.16 19.74
N ALA A 44 8.57 -1.11 20.57
CA ALA A 44 8.63 -1.89 21.80
C ALA A 44 7.53 -1.50 22.79
N GLU A 45 7.33 -0.19 23.03
CA GLU A 45 6.35 0.30 24.00
C GLU A 45 4.90 0.07 23.56
N ARG A 46 4.59 0.32 22.27
CA ARG A 46 3.20 0.27 21.78
C ARG A 46 2.76 -1.10 21.32
N PHE A 47 3.65 -1.89 20.77
CA PHE A 47 3.30 -3.16 20.12
C PHE A 47 3.94 -4.38 20.78
N GLY A 48 5.04 -4.21 21.52
CA GLY A 48 5.72 -5.31 22.21
C GLY A 48 6.32 -6.35 21.27
N VAL A 49 6.64 -5.96 20.03
CA VAL A 49 7.23 -6.83 19.00
C VAL A 49 8.70 -6.48 18.74
N PRO A 50 9.52 -7.42 18.28
CA PRO A 50 10.89 -7.19 17.87
C PRO A 50 10.99 -6.07 16.82
N PHE A 51 12.07 -5.29 16.88
CA PHE A 51 12.40 -4.25 15.92
C PHE A 51 13.82 -4.47 15.39
N GLU A 52 13.97 -4.39 14.09
CA GLU A 52 15.24 -4.57 13.39
C GLU A 52 15.48 -3.43 12.39
N THR A 53 16.75 -3.15 12.11
CA THR A 53 17.13 -2.16 11.08
C THR A 53 17.64 -2.80 9.81
N ASP A 54 17.98 -4.08 9.85
CA ASP A 54 18.51 -4.85 8.72
C ASP A 54 17.47 -5.86 8.21
N LEU A 55 16.90 -5.55 7.05
CA LEU A 55 15.95 -6.44 6.39
C LEU A 55 16.56 -7.80 6.02
N GLN A 56 17.83 -7.83 5.59
CA GLN A 56 18.48 -9.09 5.21
C GLN A 56 18.68 -10.01 6.41
N HIS A 57 19.00 -9.44 7.57
CA HIS A 57 19.04 -10.19 8.81
C HIS A 57 17.68 -10.84 9.09
N VAL A 58 16.59 -10.08 9.01
CA VAL A 58 15.23 -10.58 9.26
C VAL A 58 14.82 -11.67 8.27
N LEU A 59 15.10 -11.47 6.96
CA LEU A 59 14.78 -12.46 5.93
C LEU A 59 15.50 -13.80 6.14
N ASN A 60 16.66 -13.80 6.78
CA ASN A 60 17.46 -15.00 7.01
C ASN A 60 17.22 -15.68 8.38
N THR A 61 16.68 -14.95 9.36
CA THR A 61 16.63 -15.44 10.76
C THR A 61 15.23 -15.60 11.33
N TYR A 62 14.25 -14.83 10.83
CA TYR A 62 12.88 -14.88 11.34
C TYR A 62 12.03 -15.87 10.54
N GLU A 63 11.14 -16.57 11.25
CA GLU A 63 10.13 -17.41 10.61
C GLU A 63 8.83 -16.63 10.40
N PHE A 64 8.44 -16.43 9.14
CA PHE A 64 7.20 -15.75 8.73
C PHE A 64 6.75 -16.21 7.34
N GLU A 65 5.48 -15.97 7.00
CA GLU A 65 4.89 -16.30 5.70
C GLU A 65 4.70 -15.07 4.81
N SER A 66 4.53 -13.89 5.39
CA SER A 66 4.12 -12.70 4.67
C SER A 66 4.86 -11.46 5.12
N VAL A 67 5.01 -10.50 4.22
CA VAL A 67 5.47 -9.16 4.54
C VAL A 67 4.38 -8.14 4.27
N TYR A 68 4.34 -7.09 5.08
CA TYR A 68 3.59 -5.88 4.79
C TYR A 68 4.56 -4.73 4.55
N ILE A 69 4.53 -4.13 3.36
CA ILE A 69 5.42 -3.03 2.96
C ILE A 69 4.67 -1.72 3.11
N SER A 70 5.18 -0.82 3.97
CA SER A 70 4.60 0.48 4.32
C SER A 70 5.63 1.60 4.31
N THR A 71 6.51 1.54 3.33
CA THR A 71 7.57 2.54 3.06
C THR A 71 7.09 3.60 2.06
N PRO A 72 7.86 4.63 1.74
CA PRO A 72 7.58 5.47 0.58
C PRO A 72 7.58 4.64 -0.73
N ASN A 73 6.64 4.95 -1.62
CA ASN A 73 6.38 4.18 -2.84
C ASN A 73 7.59 4.08 -3.80
N ALA A 74 8.50 5.05 -3.78
CA ALA A 74 9.71 5.01 -4.62
C ALA A 74 10.65 3.84 -4.30
N ILE A 75 10.53 3.24 -3.11
CA ILE A 75 11.41 2.12 -2.70
C ILE A 75 10.68 0.77 -2.60
N HIS A 76 9.39 0.71 -2.97
CA HIS A 76 8.62 -0.53 -2.93
C HIS A 76 9.27 -1.62 -3.77
N LEU A 77 9.63 -1.33 -5.04
CA LEU A 77 10.28 -2.30 -5.92
C LEU A 77 11.57 -2.85 -5.30
N GLN A 78 12.43 -1.96 -4.77
CA GLN A 78 13.69 -2.38 -4.15
C GLN A 78 13.49 -3.37 -3.00
N ILE A 79 12.42 -3.17 -2.22
CA ILE A 79 12.07 -4.08 -1.11
C ILE A 79 11.52 -5.39 -1.67
N VAL A 80 10.64 -5.33 -2.67
CA VAL A 80 10.10 -6.54 -3.31
C VAL A 80 11.20 -7.39 -3.93
N GLU A 81 12.20 -6.78 -4.58
CA GLU A 81 13.35 -7.49 -5.13
C GLU A 81 14.16 -8.24 -4.06
N GLN A 82 14.25 -7.69 -2.85
CA GLN A 82 14.92 -8.36 -1.73
C GLN A 82 14.07 -9.50 -1.14
N VAL A 83 12.75 -9.33 -1.07
CA VAL A 83 11.83 -10.28 -0.42
C VAL A 83 11.46 -11.45 -1.34
N ALA A 84 11.27 -11.20 -2.63
CA ALA A 84 10.74 -12.17 -3.59
C ALA A 84 11.55 -13.50 -3.65
N PRO A 85 12.91 -13.50 -3.60
CA PRO A 85 13.70 -14.73 -3.57
C PRO A 85 13.39 -15.66 -2.38
N TYR A 86 12.91 -15.10 -1.28
CA TYR A 86 12.51 -15.84 -0.08
C TYR A 86 11.09 -16.43 -0.16
N ARG A 87 10.41 -16.21 -1.29
CA ARG A 87 9.07 -16.74 -1.59
C ARG A 87 8.02 -16.42 -0.50
N LYS A 88 8.06 -15.18 0.01
CA LYS A 88 7.07 -14.68 0.97
C LYS A 88 5.94 -13.98 0.25
N ASN A 89 4.72 -14.09 0.80
CA ASN A 89 3.58 -13.30 0.30
C ASN A 89 3.83 -11.82 0.59
N ILE A 90 3.41 -10.95 -0.32
CA ILE A 90 3.65 -9.52 -0.21
C ILE A 90 2.32 -8.76 -0.22
N LEU A 91 2.06 -8.01 0.84
CA LEU A 91 1.05 -6.96 0.90
C LEU A 91 1.79 -5.62 0.87
N CYS A 92 1.65 -4.88 -0.21
CA CYS A 92 2.33 -3.60 -0.42
C CYS A 92 1.35 -2.45 -0.35
N GLU A 93 1.68 -1.37 0.36
CA GLU A 93 0.87 -0.15 0.36
C GLU A 93 0.68 0.42 -1.05
N LYS A 94 -0.44 1.13 -1.19
CA LYS A 94 -0.74 1.85 -2.42
C LYS A 94 0.06 3.19 -2.51
N PRO A 95 0.38 3.64 -3.72
CA PRO A 95 0.35 2.88 -4.95
C PRO A 95 1.40 1.79 -4.94
N LEU A 96 1.17 0.73 -5.69
CA LEU A 96 2.07 -0.43 -5.74
C LEU A 96 3.52 -0.03 -6.01
N ALA A 97 3.72 0.95 -6.89
CA ALA A 97 5.03 1.47 -7.27
C ALA A 97 4.99 2.95 -7.61
N GLY A 98 6.16 3.58 -7.72
CA GLY A 98 6.32 4.97 -8.13
C GLY A 98 6.23 5.18 -9.65
N SER A 99 6.33 4.12 -10.45
CA SER A 99 6.23 4.15 -11.91
C SER A 99 5.58 2.89 -12.47
N MET A 100 5.11 2.96 -13.72
CA MET A 100 4.55 1.79 -14.42
C MET A 100 5.60 0.70 -14.61
N ALA A 101 6.82 1.07 -15.00
CA ALA A 101 7.90 0.13 -15.18
C ALA A 101 8.23 -0.65 -13.88
N ASP A 102 8.22 0.03 -12.74
CA ASP A 102 8.42 -0.63 -11.45
C ASP A 102 7.27 -1.57 -11.11
N ALA A 103 6.02 -1.18 -11.39
CA ALA A 103 4.85 -2.02 -11.17
C ALA A 103 4.88 -3.29 -12.05
N GLU A 104 5.24 -3.14 -13.32
CA GLU A 104 5.44 -4.27 -14.23
C GLU A 104 6.53 -5.21 -13.73
N ARG A 105 7.67 -4.65 -13.26
CA ARG A 105 8.75 -5.44 -12.70
C ARG A 105 8.31 -6.20 -11.43
N MET A 106 7.52 -5.59 -10.56
CA MET A 106 6.96 -6.27 -9.39
C MET A 106 6.03 -7.43 -9.81
N ALA A 107 5.21 -7.23 -10.85
CA ALA A 107 4.36 -8.31 -11.37
C ALA A 107 5.19 -9.47 -11.94
N GLU A 108 6.27 -9.18 -12.68
CA GLU A 108 7.21 -10.20 -13.17
C GLU A 108 7.84 -11.01 -12.03
N LEU A 109 8.25 -10.32 -10.94
CA LEU A 109 8.81 -11.00 -9.76
C LEU A 109 7.77 -11.91 -9.10
N GLY A 110 6.51 -11.47 -9.02
CA GLY A 110 5.40 -12.30 -8.55
C GLY A 110 5.26 -13.60 -9.33
N ILE A 111 5.33 -13.50 -10.66
CA ILE A 111 5.30 -14.66 -11.56
C ILE A 111 6.56 -15.52 -11.41
N GLN A 112 7.74 -14.90 -11.47
CA GLN A 112 9.04 -15.57 -11.41
C GLN A 112 9.21 -16.43 -10.16
N TYR A 113 8.80 -15.91 -9.01
CA TYR A 113 8.96 -16.60 -7.72
C TYR A 113 7.69 -17.34 -7.27
N ASN A 114 6.61 -17.24 -8.07
CA ASN A 114 5.30 -17.83 -7.77
C ASN A 114 4.79 -17.37 -6.38
N ILE A 115 4.74 -16.07 -6.17
CA ILE A 115 4.26 -15.43 -4.94
C ILE A 115 3.14 -14.43 -5.24
N PRO A 116 2.12 -14.32 -4.40
CA PRO A 116 1.14 -13.26 -4.51
C PRO A 116 1.73 -11.93 -4.04
N ILE A 117 1.48 -10.88 -4.84
CA ILE A 117 1.75 -9.49 -4.49
C ILE A 117 0.42 -8.75 -4.53
N PHE A 118 -0.03 -8.25 -3.38
CA PHE A 118 -1.28 -7.51 -3.23
C PHE A 118 -1.01 -6.03 -3.00
N GLU A 119 -1.74 -5.18 -3.72
CA GLU A 119 -1.74 -3.75 -3.50
C GLU A 119 -2.76 -3.36 -2.43
N GLY A 120 -2.37 -2.50 -1.49
CA GLY A 120 -3.09 -2.15 -0.27
C GLY A 120 -4.28 -1.20 -0.45
N PHE A 121 -5.14 -1.40 -1.45
CA PHE A 121 -6.41 -0.67 -1.56
C PHE A 121 -7.46 -1.23 -0.59
N MET A 122 -7.27 -0.97 0.71
CA MET A 122 -8.08 -1.53 1.80
C MET A 122 -9.56 -1.17 1.73
N TYR A 123 -9.93 -0.02 1.14
CA TYR A 123 -11.31 0.46 1.12
C TYR A 123 -12.26 -0.51 0.40
N GLN A 124 -11.77 -1.24 -0.62
CA GLN A 124 -12.59 -2.17 -1.40
C GLN A 124 -13.21 -3.29 -0.58
N PHE A 125 -12.60 -3.62 0.56
CA PHE A 125 -13.10 -4.65 1.48
C PHE A 125 -14.14 -4.14 2.48
N HIS A 126 -14.42 -2.83 2.50
CA HIS A 126 -15.45 -2.28 3.37
C HIS A 126 -16.85 -2.73 2.92
N ALA A 127 -17.69 -3.08 3.87
CA ALA A 127 -19.02 -3.66 3.60
C ALA A 127 -19.91 -2.79 2.70
N GLN A 128 -19.76 -1.47 2.72
CA GLN A 128 -20.49 -0.55 1.82
C GLN A 128 -20.27 -0.88 0.33
N HIS A 129 -19.07 -1.32 -0.06
CA HIS A 129 -18.79 -1.63 -1.47
C HIS A 129 -19.48 -2.91 -1.91
N LYS A 130 -19.62 -3.89 -1.01
CA LYS A 130 -20.43 -5.09 -1.27
C LYS A 130 -21.90 -4.74 -1.51
N VAL A 131 -22.49 -3.91 -0.64
CA VAL A 131 -23.87 -3.46 -0.78
C VAL A 131 -24.07 -2.66 -2.06
N LYS A 132 -23.18 -1.71 -2.33
CA LYS A 132 -23.20 -0.91 -3.55
C LYS A 132 -23.13 -1.77 -4.82
N ASN A 133 -22.18 -2.72 -4.88
CA ASN A 133 -22.03 -3.60 -6.04
C ASN A 133 -23.30 -4.45 -6.26
N GLN A 134 -23.93 -4.91 -5.17
CA GLN A 134 -25.20 -5.63 -5.24
C GLN A 134 -26.31 -4.76 -5.82
N LEU A 135 -26.47 -3.52 -5.34
CA LEU A 135 -27.48 -2.58 -5.85
C LEU A 135 -27.31 -2.28 -7.35
N ILE A 136 -26.06 -2.16 -7.81
CA ILE A 136 -25.77 -1.98 -9.23
C ILE A 136 -26.14 -3.25 -10.03
N ALA A 137 -25.73 -4.41 -9.54
CA ALA A 137 -26.03 -5.70 -10.19
C ALA A 137 -27.52 -5.99 -10.26
N ASP A 138 -28.28 -5.59 -9.25
CA ASP A 138 -29.74 -5.74 -9.20
C ASP A 138 -30.49 -4.70 -10.06
N GLY A 139 -29.77 -3.80 -10.73
CA GLY A 139 -30.34 -2.76 -11.57
C GLY A 139 -31.05 -1.64 -10.83
N ALA A 140 -30.79 -1.46 -9.53
CA ALA A 140 -31.47 -0.45 -8.69
C ALA A 140 -31.30 1.00 -9.19
N ILE A 141 -30.22 1.28 -9.93
CA ILE A 141 -29.94 2.58 -10.56
C ILE A 141 -29.86 2.49 -12.09
N GLY A 142 -30.22 1.34 -12.68
CA GLY A 142 -30.00 1.06 -14.09
C GLY A 142 -28.50 0.97 -14.45
N ASP A 143 -28.18 1.21 -15.72
CA ASP A 143 -26.79 1.20 -16.18
C ASP A 143 -26.01 2.40 -15.65
N VAL A 144 -24.82 2.15 -15.12
CA VAL A 144 -23.94 3.20 -14.62
C VAL A 144 -23.40 4.05 -15.77
N GLN A 145 -23.80 5.33 -15.83
CA GLN A 145 -23.45 6.26 -16.90
C GLN A 145 -22.27 7.17 -16.53
N LEU A 146 -22.12 7.49 -15.25
CA LEU A 146 -21.15 8.46 -14.77
C LEU A 146 -20.60 8.05 -13.42
N PHE A 147 -19.29 8.11 -13.27
CA PHE A 147 -18.59 8.11 -11.99
C PHE A 147 -17.92 9.46 -11.77
N GLN A 148 -18.21 10.09 -10.66
CA GLN A 148 -17.51 11.30 -10.22
C GLN A 148 -16.93 11.05 -8.82
N GLY A 149 -15.70 11.48 -8.60
CA GLY A 149 -15.03 11.34 -7.33
C GLY A 149 -14.10 12.50 -7.00
N TRP A 150 -14.01 12.81 -5.72
CA TRP A 150 -13.11 13.80 -5.17
C TRP A 150 -12.35 13.17 -4.01
N PHE A 151 -11.06 13.41 -3.95
CA PHE A 151 -10.24 12.99 -2.85
C PHE A 151 -9.25 14.10 -2.49
N GLY A 152 -9.27 14.51 -1.26
CA GLY A 152 -8.39 15.55 -0.75
C GLY A 152 -8.37 15.51 0.78
N PHE A 153 -7.36 16.14 1.34
CA PHE A 153 -7.18 16.29 2.78
C PHE A 153 -6.52 17.65 3.08
N PRO A 154 -6.64 18.17 4.31
CA PRO A 154 -5.95 19.39 4.70
C PRO A 154 -4.44 19.30 4.51
N PRO A 155 -3.75 20.44 4.33
CA PRO A 155 -2.30 20.46 4.22
C PRO A 155 -1.62 19.69 5.35
N ILE A 156 -0.64 18.88 5.00
CA ILE A 156 0.20 18.10 5.93
C ILE A 156 1.55 18.81 6.11
N ALA A 157 2.42 18.28 6.96
CA ALA A 157 3.73 18.88 7.20
C ALA A 157 4.52 18.98 5.89
N ALA A 158 5.14 20.13 5.62
CA ALA A 158 5.91 20.37 4.39
C ALA A 158 7.08 19.39 4.19
N THR A 159 7.51 18.71 5.26
CA THR A 159 8.56 17.69 5.22
C THR A 159 8.05 16.32 4.81
N ASP A 160 6.73 16.12 4.67
CA ASP A 160 6.13 14.84 4.29
C ASP A 160 6.60 14.42 2.89
N PHE A 161 6.80 13.11 2.72
CA PHE A 161 7.29 12.53 1.45
C PHE A 161 6.34 12.77 0.28
N ARG A 162 5.05 13.03 0.55
CA ARG A 162 4.03 13.32 -0.48
C ARG A 162 4.32 14.59 -1.26
N TYR A 163 5.11 15.51 -0.70
CA TYR A 163 5.60 16.70 -1.39
C TYR A 163 6.94 16.50 -2.10
N LYS A 164 7.53 15.30 -2.03
CA LYS A 164 8.85 15.00 -2.59
C LYS A 164 8.72 14.01 -3.76
N LYS A 165 8.94 14.50 -4.98
CA LYS A 165 8.88 13.68 -6.19
C LYS A 165 9.86 12.49 -6.15
N SER A 166 11.06 12.71 -5.61
CA SER A 166 12.09 11.67 -5.46
C SER A 166 11.69 10.49 -4.58
N LEU A 167 10.69 10.69 -3.71
CA LEU A 167 10.12 9.64 -2.86
C LEU A 167 8.79 9.07 -3.39
N GLY A 168 8.43 9.41 -4.63
CA GLY A 168 7.17 9.00 -5.24
C GLY A 168 5.98 9.85 -4.77
N GLY A 169 6.22 11.09 -4.35
CA GLY A 169 5.18 12.04 -3.96
C GLY A 169 4.34 12.52 -5.14
N GLY A 170 3.35 13.33 -4.82
CA GLY A 170 2.40 13.91 -5.77
C GLY A 170 0.99 13.37 -5.61
N CYS A 171 0.01 14.24 -5.87
CA CYS A 171 -1.41 13.92 -5.68
C CYS A 171 -1.91 12.78 -6.59
N VAL A 172 -1.29 12.58 -7.74
CA VAL A 172 -1.68 11.51 -8.68
C VAL A 172 -1.44 10.14 -8.06
N LEU A 173 -0.23 9.91 -7.53
CA LEU A 173 0.13 8.64 -6.91
C LEU A 173 -0.51 8.44 -5.53
N ASP A 174 -0.71 9.50 -4.76
CA ASP A 174 -1.25 9.34 -3.41
C ASP A 174 -2.78 9.31 -3.38
N ALA A 175 -3.46 10.36 -3.84
CA ALA A 175 -4.90 10.53 -3.71
C ALA A 175 -5.67 10.08 -4.95
N CYS A 176 -5.20 10.46 -6.15
CA CYS A 176 -5.89 10.14 -7.41
C CYS A 176 -5.90 8.63 -7.69
N ALA A 177 -4.90 7.88 -7.20
CA ALA A 177 -4.85 6.43 -7.29
C ALA A 177 -6.14 5.77 -6.76
N TYR A 178 -6.71 6.28 -5.66
CA TYR A 178 -7.98 5.79 -5.13
C TYR A 178 -9.14 6.02 -6.08
N LEU A 179 -9.20 7.18 -6.74
CA LEU A 179 -10.29 7.52 -7.66
C LEU A 179 -10.21 6.67 -8.93
N VAL A 180 -8.99 6.50 -9.48
CA VAL A 180 -8.75 5.65 -10.65
C VAL A 180 -9.11 4.20 -10.33
N HIS A 181 -8.61 3.67 -9.21
CA HIS A 181 -8.93 2.32 -8.78
C HIS A 181 -10.45 2.15 -8.54
N SER A 182 -11.10 3.13 -7.91
CA SER A 182 -12.55 3.08 -7.68
C SER A 182 -13.34 3.05 -8.98
N ALA A 183 -13.00 3.87 -9.96
CA ALA A 183 -13.67 3.88 -11.26
C ALA A 183 -13.53 2.51 -11.95
N ARG A 184 -12.33 1.95 -12.01
CA ARG A 184 -12.09 0.60 -12.55
C ARG A 184 -12.90 -0.47 -11.82
N HIS A 185 -12.96 -0.37 -10.50
CA HIS A 185 -13.73 -1.30 -9.65
C HIS A 185 -15.25 -1.19 -9.87
N PHE A 186 -15.78 0.02 -10.13
CA PHE A 186 -17.21 0.24 -10.39
C PHE A 186 -17.62 -0.27 -11.77
N TYR A 187 -16.83 0.02 -12.80
CA TYR A 187 -17.14 -0.38 -14.17
C TYR A 187 -16.66 -1.78 -14.51
N ASN A 188 -15.79 -2.36 -13.70
CA ASN A 188 -15.12 -3.63 -13.95
C ASN A 188 -14.49 -3.70 -15.37
N CYS A 189 -13.89 -2.60 -15.80
CA CYS A 189 -13.21 -2.49 -17.07
C CYS A 189 -12.09 -1.44 -17.03
N GLU A 190 -11.21 -1.49 -18.03
CA GLU A 190 -10.16 -0.50 -18.22
C GLU A 190 -10.66 0.70 -19.03
N PRO A 191 -10.14 1.91 -18.79
CA PRO A 191 -10.49 3.10 -19.56
C PRO A 191 -9.98 2.98 -21.00
N GLN A 192 -10.82 3.35 -21.98
CA GLN A 192 -10.42 3.40 -23.38
C GLN A 192 -9.64 4.69 -23.71
N HIS A 193 -10.00 5.79 -23.06
CA HIS A 193 -9.35 7.09 -23.25
C HIS A 193 -9.17 7.78 -21.90
N VAL A 194 -8.06 8.49 -21.77
CA VAL A 194 -7.75 9.29 -20.58
C VAL A 194 -7.38 10.69 -21.01
N TYR A 195 -7.94 11.68 -20.32
CA TYR A 195 -7.53 13.08 -20.44
C TYR A 195 -7.22 13.61 -19.04
N ALA A 196 -6.11 14.31 -18.89
CA ALA A 196 -5.69 14.87 -17.61
C ALA A 196 -5.23 16.32 -17.75
N VAL A 197 -5.61 17.14 -16.80
CA VAL A 197 -5.05 18.48 -16.60
C VAL A 197 -4.40 18.51 -15.23
N LEU A 198 -3.12 18.76 -15.21
CA LEU A 198 -2.32 18.83 -13.99
C LEU A 198 -1.86 20.27 -13.78
N SER A 199 -2.05 20.78 -12.57
CA SER A 199 -1.44 22.02 -12.13
C SER A 199 -0.37 21.72 -11.10
N LYS A 200 0.70 22.51 -11.15
CA LYS A 200 1.79 22.46 -10.18
C LYS A 200 1.72 23.73 -9.34
N GLU A 201 1.69 23.60 -8.04
CA GLU A 201 1.83 24.75 -7.17
C GLU A 201 3.31 25.05 -6.91
N ASP A 202 3.65 26.33 -6.78
CA ASP A 202 5.01 26.75 -6.45
C ASP A 202 5.44 26.19 -5.10
N GLY A 203 6.60 25.53 -5.08
CA GLY A 203 7.15 24.87 -3.88
C GLY A 203 6.82 23.38 -3.72
N CYS A 204 6.03 22.78 -4.62
CA CYS A 204 5.88 21.33 -4.75
C CYS A 204 6.78 20.77 -5.84
N GLU A 205 7.58 19.73 -5.54
CA GLU A 205 8.39 19.02 -6.54
C GLU A 205 7.54 18.17 -7.50
#